data_fdc4091aa5b5f8b8ab9a12bc439bfce7
#
_entry.id   fdc4091aa5b5f8b8ab9a12bc439bfce7
#
_cell.length_a   1.000
_cell.length_b   1.000
_cell.length_c   1.000
_cell.angle_alpha   90.00
_cell.angle_beta   90.00
_cell.angle_gamma   90.00
#
_symmetry.space_group_name_H-M   'P 1'
#
loop_
_entity.id
_entity.type
_entity.pdbx_description
1 polymer ?
#
loop_
_entity_poly.entity_id
_entity_poly.type
_entity_poly.pdbx_seq_one_letter_code
_entity_poly.pdbx_strand_id
1 'polypeptide(L)'
;MRYQIRHAIVKYAADTILEDVNFEIHDHEKIAIIGRNGCGKTTLLSIMAGVNKAQSGKIYYNNELADKKSVFKKYIAYVPQENPLIDELTTKDNLLLWLGRNKKIKDGFENGVLKDLGIDEFLNKQVNELSGGMKRRLSIGISLSNNAPIMLLDEPGSALDIYGKQEVNSYILNYVKNGGTVVMSTHDRDEIDLCTKLYKIEDGILKECEG
;
A
#
# COMPACT_ATOMS: atom_id res chain seq x y z
N MET A 1 -6.04 -5.34 -16.22
CA MET A 1 -4.72 -5.80 -15.70
C MET A 1 -4.99 -6.97 -14.76
N ARG A 2 -4.07 -7.90 -14.60
CA ARG A 2 -4.25 -9.06 -13.73
C ARG A 2 -3.02 -9.25 -12.85
N TYR A 3 -3.20 -9.28 -11.55
CA TYR A 3 -2.16 -9.60 -10.60
C TYR A 3 -2.41 -10.97 -10.01
N GLN A 4 -1.39 -11.81 -9.91
CA GLN A 4 -1.53 -13.15 -9.38
C GLN A 4 -0.36 -13.52 -8.47
N ILE A 5 -0.69 -14.08 -7.31
CA ILE A 5 0.23 -14.92 -6.53
C ILE A 5 -0.20 -16.36 -6.74
N ARG A 6 0.75 -17.23 -6.99
CA ARG A 6 0.51 -18.67 -7.17
C ARG A 6 1.42 -19.46 -6.25
N HIS A 7 0.83 -20.29 -5.40
CA HIS A 7 1.51 -21.24 -4.52
C HIS A 7 2.64 -20.64 -3.68
N ALA A 8 2.43 -19.42 -3.15
CA ALA A 8 3.45 -18.79 -2.33
C ALA A 8 3.43 -19.38 -0.91
N ILE A 9 4.60 -19.82 -0.46
CA ILE A 9 4.86 -20.24 0.92
C ILE A 9 5.78 -19.22 1.57
N VAL A 10 5.42 -18.80 2.76
CA VAL A 10 6.17 -17.81 3.53
C VAL A 10 6.54 -18.37 4.88
N LYS A 11 7.85 -18.43 5.13
CA LYS A 11 8.37 -18.83 6.44
C LYS A 11 9.17 -17.69 7.05
N TYR A 12 9.08 -17.59 8.36
CA TYR A 12 9.93 -16.72 9.15
C TYR A 12 10.65 -17.59 10.20
N ALA A 13 11.98 -17.66 10.12
CA ALA A 13 12.80 -18.60 10.85
C ALA A 13 12.34 -20.07 10.62
N ALA A 14 11.92 -20.77 11.67
CA ALA A 14 11.42 -22.16 11.57
C ALA A 14 9.90 -22.24 11.34
N ASP A 15 9.17 -21.15 11.54
CA ASP A 15 7.71 -21.15 11.51
C ASP A 15 7.17 -20.75 10.12
N THR A 16 6.19 -21.51 9.64
CA THR A 16 5.43 -21.16 8.44
C THR A 16 4.38 -20.12 8.81
N ILE A 17 4.46 -18.92 8.22
CA ILE A 17 3.52 -17.83 8.45
C ILE A 17 2.34 -17.90 7.48
N LEU A 18 2.61 -18.24 6.22
CA LEU A 18 1.61 -18.36 5.18
C LEU A 18 1.88 -19.63 4.37
N GLU A 19 0.82 -20.42 4.14
CA GLU A 19 0.86 -21.68 3.43
C GLU A 19 0.05 -21.60 2.13
N ASP A 20 0.67 -21.99 1.03
CA ASP A 20 0.04 -22.12 -0.30
C ASP A 20 -0.88 -20.96 -0.69
N VAL A 21 -0.39 -19.73 -0.55
CA VAL A 21 -1.17 -18.54 -0.88
C VAL A 21 -1.44 -18.50 -2.37
N ASN A 22 -2.71 -18.55 -2.71
CA ASN A 22 -3.22 -18.31 -4.05
C ASN A 22 -4.12 -17.07 -4.01
N PHE A 23 -3.74 -16.02 -4.73
CA PHE A 23 -4.40 -14.73 -4.66
C PHE A 23 -4.42 -14.06 -6.03
N GLU A 24 -5.58 -13.56 -6.40
CA GLU A 24 -5.76 -12.89 -7.68
C GLU A 24 -6.49 -11.56 -7.50
N ILE A 25 -6.00 -10.54 -8.19
CA ILE A 25 -6.55 -9.19 -8.17
C ILE A 25 -6.84 -8.77 -9.60
N HIS A 26 -7.98 -8.13 -9.81
CA HIS A 26 -8.37 -7.51 -11.08
C HIS A 26 -8.36 -5.98 -10.99
N ASP A 27 -8.50 -5.33 -12.15
CA ASP A 27 -8.57 -3.87 -12.22
C ASP A 27 -9.77 -3.34 -11.43
N HIS A 28 -9.56 -2.18 -10.82
CA HIS A 28 -10.58 -1.41 -10.10
C HIS A 28 -11.15 -2.12 -8.85
N GLU A 29 -10.50 -3.19 -8.39
CA GLU A 29 -10.90 -3.84 -7.14
C GLU A 29 -10.38 -3.07 -5.92
N LYS A 30 -11.18 -3.09 -4.86
CA LYS A 30 -10.81 -2.71 -3.52
C LYS A 30 -10.89 -3.94 -2.64
N ILE A 31 -9.76 -4.41 -2.16
CA ILE A 31 -9.64 -5.67 -1.43
C ILE A 31 -9.17 -5.39 -0.01
N ALA A 32 -9.91 -5.89 0.97
CA ALA A 32 -9.47 -5.92 2.36
C ALA A 32 -8.91 -7.31 2.72
N ILE A 33 -7.79 -7.31 3.43
CA ILE A 33 -7.20 -8.51 4.05
C ILE A 33 -7.32 -8.35 5.55
N ILE A 34 -8.13 -9.20 6.17
CA ILE A 34 -8.36 -9.22 7.63
C ILE A 34 -7.72 -10.42 8.29
N GLY A 35 -7.58 -10.36 9.60
CA GLY A 35 -7.06 -11.44 10.42
C GLY A 35 -6.47 -10.91 11.72
N ARG A 36 -6.19 -11.81 12.66
CA ARG A 36 -5.62 -11.46 13.96
C ARG A 36 -4.25 -10.77 13.79
N ASN A 37 -3.81 -10.04 14.83
CA ASN A 37 -2.46 -9.49 14.85
C ASN A 37 -1.44 -10.64 14.79
N GLY A 38 -0.39 -10.45 13.96
CA GLY A 38 0.64 -11.48 13.76
C GLY A 38 0.28 -12.60 12.79
N CYS A 39 -0.94 -12.65 12.20
CA CYS A 39 -1.34 -13.73 11.28
C CYS A 39 -0.67 -13.67 9.88
N GLY A 40 0.12 -12.63 9.58
CA GLY A 40 0.85 -12.54 8.31
C GLY A 40 0.33 -11.51 7.31
N LYS A 41 -0.60 -10.59 7.66
CA LYS A 41 -1.12 -9.54 6.76
C LYS A 41 0.00 -8.66 6.19
N THR A 42 0.80 -8.05 7.05
CA THR A 42 1.99 -7.25 6.67
C THR A 42 2.98 -8.06 5.86
N THR A 43 3.20 -9.32 6.23
CA THR A 43 4.09 -10.23 5.49
C THR A 43 3.58 -10.48 4.08
N LEU A 44 2.28 -10.73 3.90
CA LEU A 44 1.68 -10.90 2.58
C LEU A 44 1.85 -9.63 1.73
N LEU A 45 1.48 -8.46 2.26
CA LEU A 45 1.63 -7.20 1.54
C LEU A 45 3.09 -6.89 1.20
N SER A 46 4.04 -7.16 2.10
CA SER A 46 5.47 -6.92 1.85
C SER A 46 6.04 -7.82 0.74
N ILE A 47 5.54 -9.05 0.63
CA ILE A 47 5.90 -9.97 -0.46
C ILE A 47 5.27 -9.50 -1.77
N MET A 48 4.00 -9.09 -1.75
CA MET A 48 3.35 -8.48 -2.90
C MET A 48 4.09 -7.24 -3.39
N ALA A 49 4.70 -6.49 -2.49
CA ALA A 49 5.51 -5.31 -2.83
C ALA A 49 6.95 -5.65 -3.29
N GLY A 50 7.37 -6.90 -3.17
CA GLY A 50 8.76 -7.30 -3.45
C GLY A 50 9.77 -6.76 -2.42
N VAL A 51 9.32 -6.37 -1.24
CA VAL A 51 10.15 -5.99 -0.10
C VAL A 51 10.73 -7.24 0.53
N ASN A 52 9.88 -8.22 0.83
CA ASN A 52 10.27 -9.53 1.28
C ASN A 52 10.13 -10.56 0.15
N LYS A 53 10.85 -11.66 0.26
CA LYS A 53 10.76 -12.78 -0.69
C LYS A 53 9.96 -13.91 -0.08
N ALA A 54 9.05 -14.50 -0.86
CA ALA A 54 8.48 -15.79 -0.55
C ALA A 54 9.57 -16.88 -0.64
N GLN A 55 9.45 -17.94 0.17
CA GLN A 55 10.37 -19.07 0.11
C GLN A 55 10.17 -19.87 -1.17
N SER A 56 8.93 -19.98 -1.62
CA SER A 56 8.55 -20.61 -2.88
C SER A 56 7.34 -19.91 -3.49
N GLY A 57 6.92 -20.35 -4.67
CA GLY A 57 5.80 -19.73 -5.40
C GLY A 57 6.24 -18.69 -6.41
N LYS A 58 5.29 -18.11 -7.10
CA LYS A 58 5.51 -17.12 -8.15
C LYS A 58 4.50 -15.99 -8.08
N ILE A 59 4.96 -14.80 -8.40
CA ILE A 59 4.14 -13.59 -8.48
C ILE A 59 4.16 -13.09 -9.93
N TYR A 60 3.00 -12.73 -10.43
CA TYR A 60 2.85 -12.19 -11.78
C TYR A 60 2.07 -10.89 -11.75
N TYR A 61 2.52 -9.92 -12.52
CA TYR A 61 1.82 -8.70 -12.83
C TYR A 61 1.54 -8.66 -14.32
N ASN A 62 0.28 -8.70 -14.70
CA ASN A 62 -0.13 -8.68 -16.10
C ASN A 62 0.62 -9.72 -16.96
N ASN A 63 0.72 -10.94 -16.44
CA ASN A 63 1.49 -12.09 -17.01
C ASN A 63 3.02 -11.91 -17.02
N GLU A 64 3.56 -10.81 -16.52
CA GLU A 64 5.00 -10.60 -16.33
C GLU A 64 5.44 -11.18 -14.98
N LEU A 65 6.43 -12.10 -14.98
CA LEU A 65 6.96 -12.68 -13.74
C LEU A 65 7.68 -11.61 -12.92
N ALA A 66 7.28 -11.45 -11.65
CA ALA A 66 7.89 -10.49 -10.74
C ALA A 66 9.10 -11.09 -10.02
N ASP A 67 10.19 -11.25 -10.73
CA ASP A 67 11.48 -11.75 -10.21
C ASP A 67 12.51 -10.63 -10.00
N LYS A 68 12.23 -9.41 -10.48
CA LYS A 68 13.12 -8.23 -10.40
C LYS A 68 12.43 -7.06 -9.71
N LYS A 69 13.22 -6.28 -8.96
CA LYS A 69 12.74 -5.06 -8.30
C LYS A 69 12.08 -4.06 -9.26
N SER A 70 12.52 -4.02 -10.53
CA SER A 70 11.95 -3.13 -11.55
C SER A 70 10.49 -3.45 -11.86
N VAL A 71 10.11 -4.73 -11.84
CA VAL A 71 8.72 -5.17 -12.07
C VAL A 71 7.83 -4.69 -10.94
N PHE A 72 8.23 -4.92 -9.68
CA PHE A 72 7.47 -4.42 -8.54
C PHE A 72 7.30 -2.91 -8.59
N LYS A 73 8.38 -2.15 -8.82
CA LYS A 73 8.33 -0.68 -8.92
C LYS A 73 7.44 -0.15 -10.04
N LYS A 74 7.25 -0.93 -11.11
CA LYS A 74 6.38 -0.58 -12.24
C LYS A 74 4.89 -0.70 -11.88
N TYR A 75 4.54 -1.69 -11.07
CA TYR A 75 3.15 -2.06 -10.82
C TYR A 75 2.65 -1.71 -9.43
N ILE A 76 3.54 -1.59 -8.44
CA ILE A 76 3.18 -1.48 -7.02
C ILE A 76 3.64 -0.17 -6.38
N ALA A 77 2.71 0.47 -5.69
CA ALA A 77 2.98 1.44 -4.64
C ALA A 77 2.67 0.79 -3.28
N TYR A 78 3.64 0.70 -2.40
CA TYR A 78 3.46 0.12 -1.06
C TYR A 78 3.61 1.18 0.02
N VAL A 79 2.60 1.29 0.85
CA VAL A 79 2.56 2.16 2.02
C VAL A 79 2.54 1.29 3.27
N PRO A 80 3.64 1.15 3.98
CA PRO A 80 3.72 0.34 5.19
C PRO A 80 2.91 0.97 6.34
N GLN A 81 2.68 0.21 7.39
CA GLN A 81 1.96 0.66 8.58
C GLN A 81 2.67 1.86 9.22
N GLU A 82 3.99 1.77 9.43
CA GLU A 82 4.80 2.89 9.87
C GLU A 82 5.22 3.74 8.67
N ASN A 83 5.02 5.06 8.77
CA ASN A 83 5.42 5.96 7.70
C ASN A 83 6.97 6.05 7.67
N PRO A 84 7.64 5.72 6.56
CA PRO A 84 9.09 5.75 6.47
C PRO A 84 9.59 7.18 6.24
N LEU A 85 9.19 8.11 7.10
CA LEU A 85 9.51 9.52 7.02
C LEU A 85 10.58 9.86 8.05
N ILE A 86 11.41 10.84 7.74
CA ILE A 86 12.42 11.38 8.67
C ILE A 86 11.81 12.58 9.36
N ASP A 87 11.58 12.47 10.66
CA ASP A 87 10.84 13.43 11.46
C ASP A 87 11.52 14.82 11.54
N GLU A 88 12.85 14.87 11.49
CA GLU A 88 13.65 16.10 11.57
C GLU A 88 13.75 16.85 10.22
N LEU A 89 13.37 16.21 9.13
CA LEU A 89 13.36 16.83 7.81
C LEU A 89 12.01 17.46 7.50
N THR A 90 12.04 18.47 6.64
CA THR A 90 10.81 19.06 6.10
C THR A 90 10.09 18.06 5.17
N THR A 91 8.81 18.30 4.92
CA THR A 91 8.04 17.57 3.91
C THR A 91 8.75 17.59 2.55
N LYS A 92 9.26 18.75 2.15
CA LYS A 92 10.02 18.94 0.90
C LYS A 92 11.30 18.10 0.89
N ASP A 93 12.04 18.06 1.97
CA ASP A 93 13.29 17.30 2.05
C ASP A 93 13.03 15.79 2.04
N ASN A 94 11.96 15.33 2.70
CA ASN A 94 11.51 13.94 2.59
C ASN A 94 11.14 13.58 1.15
N LEU A 95 10.39 14.44 0.43
CA LEU A 95 10.11 14.23 -0.99
C LEU A 95 11.39 14.12 -1.81
N LEU A 96 12.36 15.01 -1.59
CA LEU A 96 13.65 14.98 -2.29
C LEU A 96 14.42 13.69 -2.00
N LEU A 97 14.44 13.26 -0.75
CA LEU A 97 15.12 12.03 -0.32
C LEU A 97 14.55 10.78 -1.03
N TRP A 98 13.23 10.65 -1.03
CA TRP A 98 12.55 9.45 -1.53
C TRP A 98 12.34 9.44 -3.05
N LEU A 99 12.05 10.58 -3.66
CA LEU A 99 11.76 10.69 -5.09
C LEU A 99 12.99 11.06 -5.93
N GLY A 100 14.02 11.58 -5.31
CA GLY A 100 15.30 11.92 -5.91
C GLY A 100 15.27 13.26 -6.61
N ARG A 101 14.81 13.35 -7.85
CA ARG A 101 14.97 14.57 -8.65
C ARG A 101 13.73 15.48 -8.64
N ASN A 102 13.98 16.80 -8.72
CA ASN A 102 12.97 17.86 -8.82
C ASN A 102 11.88 17.61 -9.89
N LYS A 103 12.17 16.89 -10.97
CA LYS A 103 11.20 16.63 -12.04
C LYS A 103 10.00 15.83 -11.56
N LYS A 104 10.20 14.72 -10.86
CA LYS A 104 9.09 13.90 -10.33
C LYS A 104 8.23 14.66 -9.32
N ILE A 105 8.87 15.48 -8.50
CA ILE A 105 8.18 16.32 -7.52
C ILE A 105 7.37 17.39 -8.25
N LYS A 106 7.94 18.05 -9.26
CA LYS A 106 7.26 19.05 -10.07
C LYS A 106 6.05 18.45 -10.79
N ASP A 107 6.23 17.33 -11.49
CA ASP A 107 5.15 16.63 -12.19
C ASP A 107 4.04 16.21 -11.21
N GLY A 108 4.41 15.76 -9.99
CA GLY A 108 3.49 15.38 -8.91
C GLY A 108 2.64 16.55 -8.39
N PHE A 109 3.17 17.77 -8.40
CA PHE A 109 2.42 18.97 -7.98
C PHE A 109 1.64 19.63 -9.13
N GLU A 110 2.10 19.52 -10.36
CA GLU A 110 1.41 20.15 -11.49
C GLU A 110 0.09 19.45 -11.84
N ASN A 111 0.11 18.12 -11.98
CA ASN A 111 -1.06 17.33 -12.40
C ASN A 111 -1.06 15.92 -11.80
N GLY A 112 -0.56 15.76 -10.57
CA GLY A 112 -0.34 14.44 -10.01
C GLY A 112 -0.70 14.30 -8.53
N VAL A 113 -0.37 13.14 -8.00
CA VAL A 113 -0.75 12.66 -6.67
C VAL A 113 -0.36 13.59 -5.52
N LEU A 114 0.72 14.36 -5.61
CA LEU A 114 1.15 15.25 -4.53
C LEU A 114 0.18 16.43 -4.37
N LYS A 115 -0.38 16.92 -5.48
CA LYS A 115 -1.41 17.97 -5.49
C LYS A 115 -2.75 17.42 -4.98
N ASP A 116 -3.15 16.24 -5.47
CA ASP A 116 -4.41 15.62 -5.10
C ASP A 116 -4.48 15.32 -3.60
N LEU A 117 -3.32 15.09 -2.97
CA LEU A 117 -3.18 14.88 -1.52
C LEU A 117 -2.97 16.17 -0.73
N GLY A 118 -2.96 17.36 -1.38
CA GLY A 118 -2.78 18.65 -0.71
C GLY A 118 -1.43 18.78 0.01
N ILE A 119 -0.37 18.14 -0.50
CA ILE A 119 0.95 18.14 0.16
C ILE A 119 1.62 19.52 0.07
N ASP A 120 1.25 20.34 -0.90
CA ASP A 120 1.69 21.72 -1.07
C ASP A 120 1.35 22.62 0.14
N GLU A 121 0.26 22.33 0.86
CA GLU A 121 -0.19 23.10 2.03
C GLU A 121 0.80 23.04 3.22
N PHE A 122 1.63 21.98 3.28
CA PHE A 122 2.56 21.78 4.38
C PHE A 122 4.01 21.47 3.96
N LEU A 123 4.40 21.87 2.78
CA LEU A 123 5.68 21.54 2.15
C LEU A 123 6.90 21.96 2.99
N ASN A 124 6.81 23.08 3.68
CA ASN A 124 7.88 23.64 4.49
C ASN A 124 7.84 23.24 5.97
N LYS A 125 6.82 22.48 6.40
CA LYS A 125 6.75 21.98 7.78
C LYS A 125 7.67 20.79 7.96
N GLN A 126 8.28 20.69 9.14
CA GLN A 126 8.98 19.46 9.54
C GLN A 126 7.97 18.34 9.77
N VAL A 127 8.39 17.09 9.52
CA VAL A 127 7.50 15.94 9.63
C VAL A 127 7.01 15.73 11.07
N ASN A 128 7.80 16.07 12.08
CA ASN A 128 7.38 16.01 13.48
C ASN A 128 6.25 17.01 13.83
N GLU A 129 6.04 18.05 13.02
CA GLU A 129 4.96 19.04 13.18
C GLU A 129 3.67 18.61 12.45
N LEU A 130 3.70 17.53 11.68
CA LEU A 130 2.56 17.05 10.92
C LEU A 130 1.62 16.21 11.78
N SER A 131 0.31 16.34 11.54
CA SER A 131 -0.66 15.37 12.06
C SER A 131 -0.46 13.98 11.49
N GLY A 132 -1.02 12.95 12.14
CA GLY A 132 -0.98 11.58 11.62
C GLY A 132 -1.51 11.47 10.19
N GLY A 133 -2.64 12.13 9.90
CA GLY A 133 -3.23 12.18 8.56
C GLY A 133 -2.31 12.84 7.52
N MET A 134 -1.64 13.96 7.89
CA MET A 134 -0.67 14.62 7.00
C MET A 134 0.55 13.72 6.74
N LYS A 135 1.08 13.04 7.75
CA LYS A 135 2.16 12.06 7.59
C LYS A 135 1.72 10.93 6.65
N ARG A 136 0.49 10.43 6.80
CA ARG A 136 -0.06 9.36 5.96
C ARG A 136 -0.23 9.82 4.51
N ARG A 137 -0.79 11.01 4.27
CA ARG A 137 -0.89 11.61 2.94
C ARG A 137 0.48 11.74 2.26
N LEU A 138 1.49 12.21 2.99
CA LEU A 138 2.85 12.31 2.48
C LEU A 138 3.42 10.93 2.10
N SER A 139 3.24 9.92 2.93
CA SER A 139 3.69 8.55 2.69
C SER A 139 3.03 7.93 1.45
N ILE A 140 1.71 8.13 1.29
CA ILE A 140 0.96 7.74 0.09
C ILE A 140 1.49 8.46 -1.15
N GLY A 141 1.69 9.78 -1.08
CA GLY A 141 2.18 10.59 -2.19
C GLY A 141 3.55 10.16 -2.68
N ILE A 142 4.47 9.87 -1.75
CA ILE A 142 5.79 9.33 -2.06
C ILE A 142 5.66 7.98 -2.79
N SER A 143 4.85 7.08 -2.26
CA SER A 143 4.70 5.72 -2.80
C SER A 143 4.07 5.71 -4.19
N LEU A 144 3.08 6.57 -4.45
CA LEU A 144 2.37 6.66 -5.73
C LEU A 144 3.05 7.54 -6.79
N SER A 145 4.13 8.23 -6.44
CA SER A 145 4.85 9.11 -7.39
C SER A 145 5.46 8.39 -8.60
N ASN A 146 5.36 7.06 -8.67
CA ASN A 146 5.71 6.27 -9.85
C ASN A 146 4.50 5.91 -10.72
N ASN A 147 3.31 6.46 -10.45
CA ASN A 147 2.05 6.14 -11.15
C ASN A 147 1.75 4.62 -11.19
N ALA A 148 2.07 3.93 -10.11
CA ALA A 148 1.81 2.50 -10.01
C ALA A 148 0.30 2.23 -10.04
N PRO A 149 -0.19 1.23 -10.80
CA PRO A 149 -1.62 0.96 -10.91
C PRO A 149 -2.21 0.23 -9.70
N ILE A 150 -1.38 -0.34 -8.83
CA ILE A 150 -1.83 -1.07 -7.64
C ILE A 150 -1.23 -0.42 -6.40
N MET A 151 -2.08 -0.04 -5.46
CA MET A 151 -1.69 0.50 -4.15
C MET A 151 -1.91 -0.56 -3.08
N LEU A 152 -0.85 -0.89 -2.36
CA LEU A 152 -0.88 -1.76 -1.18
C LEU A 152 -0.78 -0.89 0.07
N LEU A 153 -1.74 -1.00 0.97
CA LEU A 153 -1.81 -0.23 2.20
C LEU A 153 -1.80 -1.17 3.41
N ASP A 154 -0.84 -0.98 4.29
CA ASP A 154 -0.79 -1.73 5.54
C ASP A 154 -1.38 -0.87 6.66
N GLU A 155 -2.56 -1.27 7.16
CA GLU A 155 -3.34 -0.57 8.18
C GLU A 155 -3.42 0.96 7.97
N PRO A 156 -4.04 1.44 6.86
CA PRO A 156 -3.96 2.84 6.45
C PRO A 156 -4.53 3.83 7.45
N GLY A 157 -5.57 3.46 8.20
CA GLY A 157 -6.20 4.30 9.21
C GLY A 157 -5.64 4.12 10.63
N SER A 158 -4.63 3.26 10.81
CA SER A 158 -4.02 3.03 12.12
C SER A 158 -3.43 4.33 12.68
N ALA A 159 -3.71 4.63 13.96
CA ALA A 159 -3.27 5.83 14.67
C ALA A 159 -3.75 7.17 14.06
N LEU A 160 -4.74 7.17 13.18
CA LEU A 160 -5.38 8.38 12.68
C LEU A 160 -6.63 8.72 13.49
N ASP A 161 -6.90 10.01 13.64
CA ASP A 161 -8.19 10.51 14.11
C ASP A 161 -9.27 10.34 13.02
N ILE A 162 -10.51 10.63 13.36
CA ILE A 162 -11.66 10.48 12.45
C ILE A 162 -11.46 11.27 11.15
N TYR A 163 -10.93 12.48 11.23
CA TYR A 163 -10.72 13.34 10.08
C TYR A 163 -9.63 12.80 9.17
N GLY A 164 -8.50 12.36 9.74
CA GLY A 164 -7.40 11.73 8.99
C GLY A 164 -7.84 10.45 8.28
N LYS A 165 -8.67 9.62 8.92
CA LYS A 165 -9.27 8.43 8.29
C LYS A 165 -10.16 8.81 7.11
N GLN A 166 -11.03 9.82 7.25
CA GLN A 166 -11.90 10.28 6.18
C GLN A 166 -11.11 10.80 4.97
N GLU A 167 -10.03 11.55 5.21
CA GLU A 167 -9.15 12.04 4.14
C GLU A 167 -8.51 10.90 3.38
N VAL A 168 -7.93 9.92 4.08
CA VAL A 168 -7.30 8.74 3.46
C VAL A 168 -8.33 7.91 2.70
N ASN A 169 -9.50 7.64 3.29
CA ASN A 169 -10.58 6.89 2.66
C ASN A 169 -11.10 7.59 1.40
N SER A 170 -11.28 8.91 1.45
CA SER A 170 -11.68 9.70 0.28
C SER A 170 -10.66 9.61 -0.85
N TYR A 171 -9.37 9.65 -0.51
CA TYR A 171 -8.31 9.47 -1.47
C TYR A 171 -8.29 8.06 -2.10
N ILE A 172 -8.47 7.01 -1.29
CA ILE A 172 -8.57 5.62 -1.77
C ILE A 172 -9.70 5.47 -2.79
N LEU A 173 -10.90 6.00 -2.47
CA LEU A 173 -12.05 5.98 -3.36
C LEU A 173 -11.77 6.69 -4.68
N ASN A 174 -11.14 7.86 -4.61
CA ASN A 174 -10.78 8.65 -5.79
C ASN A 174 -9.73 7.94 -6.67
N TYR A 175 -8.73 7.33 -6.04
CA TYR A 175 -7.71 6.55 -6.73
C TYR A 175 -8.32 5.39 -7.53
N VAL A 176 -9.24 4.63 -6.94
CA VAL A 176 -9.93 3.53 -7.63
C VAL A 176 -10.86 4.03 -8.73
N LYS A 177 -11.59 5.13 -8.48
CA LYS A 177 -12.43 5.77 -9.50
C LYS A 177 -11.62 6.21 -10.73
N ASN A 178 -10.37 6.59 -10.54
CA ASN A 178 -9.45 6.99 -11.60
C ASN A 178 -8.68 5.81 -12.23
N GLY A 179 -9.10 4.58 -11.97
CA GLY A 179 -8.54 3.40 -12.62
C GLY A 179 -7.53 2.61 -11.79
N GLY A 180 -7.24 3.03 -10.57
CA GLY A 180 -6.36 2.30 -9.66
C GLY A 180 -7.00 1.07 -9.04
N THR A 181 -6.19 0.22 -8.45
CA THR A 181 -6.58 -0.97 -7.70
C THR A 181 -5.97 -0.89 -6.31
N VAL A 182 -6.70 -1.26 -5.27
CA VAL A 182 -6.25 -1.16 -3.88
C VAL A 182 -6.34 -2.50 -3.18
N VAL A 183 -5.29 -2.86 -2.46
CA VAL A 183 -5.31 -3.96 -1.48
C VAL A 183 -4.86 -3.39 -0.15
N MET A 184 -5.64 -3.57 0.89
CA MET A 184 -5.28 -3.11 2.22
C MET A 184 -5.41 -4.20 3.26
N SER A 185 -4.47 -4.22 4.20
CA SER A 185 -4.68 -4.90 5.47
C SER A 185 -5.44 -3.96 6.40
N THR A 186 -6.46 -4.44 7.06
CA THR A 186 -7.20 -3.62 8.03
C THR A 186 -7.97 -4.46 9.04
N HIS A 187 -8.32 -3.83 10.15
CA HIS A 187 -9.28 -4.31 11.13
C HIS A 187 -10.38 -3.25 11.38
N ASP A 188 -10.32 -2.13 10.67
CA ASP A 188 -11.28 -1.03 10.75
C ASP A 188 -12.50 -1.35 9.88
N ARG A 189 -13.69 -1.20 10.47
CA ARG A 189 -14.94 -1.55 9.81
C ARG A 189 -15.26 -0.63 8.63
N ASP A 190 -15.00 0.66 8.79
CA ASP A 190 -15.24 1.65 7.74
C ASP A 190 -14.36 1.38 6.52
N GLU A 191 -13.11 0.93 6.73
CA GLU A 191 -12.20 0.54 5.64
C GLU A 191 -12.64 -0.76 4.96
N ILE A 192 -13.14 -1.75 5.74
CA ILE A 192 -13.68 -3.00 5.20
C ILE A 192 -14.90 -2.71 4.33
N ASP A 193 -15.81 -1.84 4.79
CA ASP A 193 -17.04 -1.48 4.09
C ASP A 193 -16.77 -0.73 2.77
N LEU A 194 -15.59 -0.11 2.61
CA LEU A 194 -15.16 0.45 1.33
C LEU A 194 -14.77 -0.60 0.30
N CYS A 195 -14.44 -1.82 0.73
CA CYS A 195 -13.89 -2.85 -0.13
C CYS A 195 -14.97 -3.63 -0.87
N THR A 196 -14.63 -4.11 -2.07
CA THR A 196 -15.50 -4.94 -2.91
C THR A 196 -15.26 -6.42 -2.71
N LYS A 197 -14.12 -6.78 -2.11
CA LYS A 197 -13.74 -8.15 -1.76
C LYS A 197 -13.09 -8.19 -0.39
N LEU A 198 -13.32 -9.28 0.31
CA LEU A 198 -12.76 -9.51 1.64
C LEU A 198 -12.02 -10.85 1.67
N TYR A 199 -10.77 -10.81 2.13
CA TYR A 199 -9.98 -12.01 2.38
C TYR A 199 -9.62 -12.08 3.86
N LYS A 200 -9.59 -13.30 4.41
CA LYS A 200 -9.18 -13.57 5.79
C LYS A 200 -7.94 -14.45 5.80
N ILE A 201 -6.96 -14.08 6.62
CA ILE A 201 -5.85 -14.97 6.98
C ILE A 201 -6.17 -15.63 8.31
N GLU A 202 -6.23 -16.94 8.31
CA GLU A 202 -6.47 -17.79 9.48
C GLU A 202 -5.59 -19.03 9.39
N ASP A 203 -4.81 -19.26 10.43
CA ASP A 203 -3.86 -20.40 10.54
C ASP A 203 -2.93 -20.51 9.31
N GLY A 204 -2.42 -19.37 8.83
CA GLY A 204 -1.52 -19.31 7.68
C GLY A 204 -2.19 -19.43 6.31
N ILE A 205 -3.49 -19.63 6.26
CA ILE A 205 -4.25 -19.81 5.02
C ILE A 205 -5.02 -18.54 4.68
N LEU A 206 -4.89 -18.09 3.42
CA LEU A 206 -5.66 -16.98 2.88
C LEU A 206 -6.94 -17.51 2.22
N LYS A 207 -8.11 -17.05 2.67
CA LYS A 207 -9.42 -17.43 2.11
C LYS A 207 -10.22 -16.20 1.74
N GLU A 208 -10.92 -16.25 0.62
CA GLU A 208 -11.94 -15.26 0.29
C GLU A 208 -13.16 -15.47 1.19
N CYS A 209 -13.68 -14.38 1.76
CA CYS A 209 -14.91 -14.40 2.54
C CYS A 209 -16.08 -14.09 1.61
N GLU A 210 -17.12 -14.89 1.67
CA GLU A 210 -18.40 -14.53 1.06
C GLU A 210 -18.96 -13.30 1.80
N GLY A 211 -19.26 -12.25 1.06
CA GLY A 211 -19.83 -10.99 1.55
C GLY A 211 -21.30 -11.10 1.91
#